data_be118e0cc5ba44eb4ddf1bfe2d524fb4
#
_entry.id   be118e0cc5ba44eb4ddf1bfe2d524fb4
#
_cell.length_a   1.000
_cell.length_b   1.000
_cell.length_c   1.000
_cell.angle_alpha   90.00
_cell.angle_beta   90.00
_cell.angle_gamma   90.00
#
_symmetry.space_group_name_H-M   'P 1'
#
loop_
_entity.id
_entity.type
_entity.pdbx_description
1 polymer ?
#
loop_
_entity_poly.entity_id
_entity_poly.type
_entity_poly.pdbx_seq_one_letter_code
_entity_poly.pdbx_strand_id
1 'polypeptide(L)'
;CWKGDWWYIEYRDAALHKEPYKSKAPRLPHGLKAKRGTVVMFEPDLSLFHKGTKMQLSSAKEWSKLTSYLVKGMTVKLTNSSGETREYVSEGPATFVHDKIAELKATQTGKTFLYSSKELDVALAFADVEGSHVAAYTNGLRNVEGGEHVTACIDSLVKSLKPYLGKKDKFTPSDVKDGLLGLVNYKIAAPKFSSQTKEKLIDERVYPLAQPQLLEAWSAFWAKNKSMAKAIIARASLLRSKTDDFLKDKKLIKKVGQANKKLQSKLAPVVGNIPADKRELFIVEGDSAGGSAIRARNKSFQAIYPLKGKPLNAMEASKDKIQNNAEIVGLLAAIGVGAESKSAKGFVPSYGKIILLADADVDGSHVNTLLLGNLHKFCPSLIDNGHVYTVR
;
A
#
# COMPACT_ATOMS: atom_id res chain seq x y z
N CYS A 1 -32.09 -29.94 -17.60
CA CYS A 1 -32.31 -31.29 -18.15
C CYS A 1 -31.85 -32.34 -17.13
N TRP A 2 -32.72 -33.20 -16.72
CA TRP A 2 -32.45 -34.30 -15.79
C TRP A 2 -32.99 -35.64 -16.35
N LYS A 3 -32.14 -36.63 -16.40
CA LYS A 3 -32.42 -37.94 -16.99
C LYS A 3 -33.01 -37.89 -18.40
N GLY A 4 -32.61 -36.91 -19.23
CA GLY A 4 -33.07 -36.72 -20.59
C GLY A 4 -34.32 -35.84 -20.74
N ASP A 5 -35.00 -35.52 -19.66
CA ASP A 5 -36.19 -34.68 -19.64
C ASP A 5 -35.88 -33.23 -19.30
N TRP A 6 -36.59 -32.31 -19.91
CA TRP A 6 -36.52 -30.89 -19.58
C TRP A 6 -37.63 -30.52 -18.62
N TRP A 7 -37.24 -29.95 -17.46
CA TRP A 7 -38.09 -29.44 -16.44
C TRP A 7 -38.02 -27.94 -16.39
N TYR A 8 -39.15 -27.26 -16.24
CA TYR A 8 -39.29 -25.81 -16.21
C TYR A 8 -39.90 -25.38 -14.91
N ILE A 9 -39.47 -24.24 -14.41
CA ILE A 9 -40.06 -23.49 -13.32
C ILE A 9 -40.11 -22.02 -13.76
N GLU A 10 -41.20 -21.34 -13.55
CA GLU A 10 -41.39 -19.96 -13.97
C GLU A 10 -41.70 -19.07 -12.77
N TYR A 11 -41.03 -17.93 -12.72
CA TYR A 11 -41.27 -16.86 -11.75
C TYR A 11 -41.67 -15.61 -12.51
N ARG A 12 -42.64 -14.82 -11.94
CA ARG A 12 -43.01 -13.47 -12.40
C ARG A 12 -43.12 -12.56 -11.19
N ASP A 13 -42.65 -11.34 -11.29
CA ASP A 13 -42.69 -10.36 -10.22
C ASP A 13 -42.19 -10.92 -8.87
N ALA A 14 -41.06 -11.64 -8.91
CA ALA A 14 -40.44 -12.35 -7.80
C ALA A 14 -41.30 -13.45 -7.13
N ALA A 15 -42.47 -13.80 -7.69
CA ALA A 15 -43.34 -14.88 -7.20
C ALA A 15 -43.30 -16.10 -8.12
N LEU A 16 -43.49 -17.28 -7.54
CA LEU A 16 -43.64 -18.51 -8.32
C LEU A 16 -44.90 -18.41 -9.19
N HIS A 17 -44.71 -18.48 -10.50
CA HIS A 17 -45.81 -18.38 -11.47
C HIS A 17 -46.31 -19.73 -11.92
N LYS A 18 -45.40 -20.69 -12.13
CA LYS A 18 -45.76 -22.08 -12.46
C LYS A 18 -44.88 -23.05 -11.68
N GLU A 19 -45.55 -24.04 -11.08
CA GLU A 19 -44.88 -25.19 -10.47
C GLU A 19 -43.99 -25.92 -11.50
N PRO A 20 -42.98 -26.69 -11.04
CA PRO A 20 -42.12 -27.43 -11.94
C PRO A 20 -42.90 -28.36 -12.88
N TYR A 21 -42.77 -28.16 -14.17
CA TYR A 21 -43.45 -28.95 -15.20
C TYR A 21 -42.49 -29.47 -16.27
N LYS A 22 -42.83 -30.58 -16.89
CA LYS A 22 -42.08 -31.21 -17.96
C LYS A 22 -42.46 -30.64 -19.32
N SER A 23 -41.51 -30.31 -20.17
CA SER A 23 -41.77 -29.83 -21.53
C SER A 23 -40.64 -30.19 -22.48
N LYS A 24 -40.77 -29.81 -23.76
CA LYS A 24 -39.74 -30.00 -24.79
C LYS A 24 -38.48 -29.17 -24.49
N ALA A 25 -37.37 -29.55 -25.09
CA ALA A 25 -36.13 -28.78 -24.97
C ALA A 25 -36.33 -27.30 -25.33
N PRO A 26 -35.72 -26.36 -24.59
CA PRO A 26 -35.92 -24.94 -24.85
C PRO A 26 -35.33 -24.56 -26.23
N ARG A 27 -36.01 -23.64 -26.89
CA ARG A 27 -35.43 -22.92 -28.04
C ARG A 27 -34.48 -21.88 -27.51
N LEU A 28 -33.21 -22.12 -27.73
CA LEU A 28 -32.18 -21.18 -27.34
C LEU A 28 -31.91 -20.15 -28.46
N PRO A 29 -31.54 -18.91 -28.12
CA PRO A 29 -31.16 -17.90 -29.10
C PRO A 29 -30.02 -18.39 -30.00
N HIS A 30 -29.96 -17.86 -31.22
CA HIS A 30 -28.88 -18.10 -32.18
C HIS A 30 -28.59 -19.58 -32.50
N GLY A 31 -29.62 -20.43 -32.45
CA GLY A 31 -29.50 -21.83 -32.87
C GLY A 31 -28.73 -22.74 -31.92
N LEU A 32 -28.40 -22.28 -30.71
CA LEU A 32 -27.76 -23.08 -29.68
C LEU A 32 -28.63 -24.28 -29.35
N LYS A 33 -28.05 -25.47 -29.21
CA LYS A 33 -28.71 -26.71 -28.84
C LYS A 33 -28.26 -27.18 -27.46
N ALA A 34 -29.15 -27.23 -26.49
CA ALA A 34 -28.89 -27.85 -25.19
C ALA A 34 -29.29 -29.33 -25.21
N LYS A 35 -28.34 -30.21 -24.96
CA LYS A 35 -28.60 -31.64 -24.79
C LYS A 35 -28.85 -32.03 -23.35
N ARG A 36 -28.22 -31.36 -22.42
CA ARG A 36 -28.38 -31.52 -20.96
C ARG A 36 -27.85 -30.25 -20.24
N GLY A 37 -28.21 -30.03 -19.03
CA GLY A 37 -27.70 -28.92 -18.20
C GLY A 37 -28.82 -28.04 -17.66
N THR A 38 -28.51 -26.82 -17.24
CA THR A 38 -29.41 -25.81 -16.73
C THR A 38 -29.43 -24.63 -17.69
N VAL A 39 -30.64 -24.15 -18.00
CA VAL A 39 -30.84 -22.91 -18.75
C VAL A 39 -31.54 -21.93 -17.83
N VAL A 40 -30.98 -20.75 -17.67
CA VAL A 40 -31.61 -19.65 -16.92
C VAL A 40 -31.89 -18.52 -17.92
N MET A 41 -33.14 -18.10 -17.99
CA MET A 41 -33.56 -16.92 -18.77
C MET A 41 -34.25 -15.95 -17.82
N PHE A 42 -33.88 -14.68 -17.90
CA PHE A 42 -34.51 -13.66 -17.07
C PHE A 42 -34.63 -12.34 -17.82
N GLU A 43 -35.64 -11.59 -17.50
CA GLU A 43 -35.83 -10.20 -17.91
C GLU A 43 -35.81 -9.34 -16.64
N PRO A 44 -34.86 -8.39 -16.50
CA PRO A 44 -34.81 -7.55 -15.31
C PRO A 44 -35.93 -6.52 -15.31
N ASP A 45 -36.58 -6.31 -14.16
CA ASP A 45 -37.53 -5.21 -13.98
C ASP A 45 -36.76 -3.88 -13.96
N LEU A 46 -36.79 -3.16 -15.07
CA LEU A 46 -36.07 -1.89 -15.23
C LEU A 46 -36.61 -0.76 -14.35
N SER A 47 -37.83 -0.92 -13.78
CA SER A 47 -38.39 0.06 -12.85
C SER A 47 -37.61 0.14 -11.53
N LEU A 48 -36.89 -0.93 -11.16
CA LEU A 48 -36.09 -1.03 -9.96
C LEU A 48 -34.68 -0.39 -10.12
N PHE A 49 -34.33 0.05 -11.33
CA PHE A 49 -33.04 0.61 -11.66
C PHE A 49 -33.14 2.09 -12.04
N HIS A 50 -32.04 2.83 -11.96
CA HIS A 50 -32.01 4.19 -12.45
C HIS A 50 -32.35 4.26 -13.94
N LYS A 51 -33.10 5.29 -14.32
CA LYS A 51 -33.53 5.51 -15.72
C LYS A 51 -32.31 5.51 -16.66
N GLY A 52 -32.36 4.65 -17.66
CA GLY A 52 -31.25 4.50 -18.64
C GLY A 52 -30.21 3.42 -18.28
N THR A 53 -30.38 2.66 -17.19
CA THR A 53 -29.54 1.50 -16.87
C THR A 53 -29.60 0.49 -18.00
N LYS A 54 -28.42 0.06 -18.48
CA LYS A 54 -28.26 -0.97 -19.51
C LYS A 54 -27.20 -1.98 -19.09
N MET A 55 -27.39 -3.25 -19.46
CA MET A 55 -26.36 -4.25 -19.30
C MET A 55 -25.14 -3.89 -20.15
N GLN A 56 -23.96 -3.80 -19.53
CA GLN A 56 -22.73 -3.46 -20.23
C GLN A 56 -22.06 -4.74 -20.77
N LEU A 57 -21.84 -4.79 -22.07
CA LEU A 57 -21.16 -5.91 -22.72
C LEU A 57 -19.71 -6.08 -22.22
N SER A 58 -19.05 -5.00 -21.84
CA SER A 58 -17.72 -5.02 -21.21
C SER A 58 -17.69 -5.85 -19.94
N SER A 59 -18.64 -5.64 -19.04
CA SER A 59 -18.77 -6.41 -17.79
C SER A 59 -19.06 -7.88 -18.04
N ALA A 60 -19.93 -8.18 -19.03
CA ALA A 60 -20.20 -9.56 -19.41
C ALA A 60 -18.95 -10.26 -20.01
N LYS A 61 -18.14 -9.55 -20.80
CA LYS A 61 -16.85 -10.05 -21.33
C LYS A 61 -15.86 -10.33 -20.20
N GLU A 62 -15.69 -9.39 -19.28
CA GLU A 62 -14.81 -9.55 -18.13
C GLU A 62 -15.24 -10.74 -17.26
N TRP A 63 -16.53 -10.83 -16.93
CA TRP A 63 -17.08 -11.96 -16.16
C TRP A 63 -16.86 -13.30 -16.87
N SER A 64 -17.12 -13.38 -18.18
CA SER A 64 -16.92 -14.61 -18.96
C SER A 64 -15.45 -15.05 -18.97
N LYS A 65 -14.54 -14.09 -19.12
CA LYS A 65 -13.10 -14.33 -19.10
C LYS A 65 -12.65 -14.83 -17.72
N LEU A 66 -13.06 -14.14 -16.64
CA LEU A 66 -12.75 -14.51 -15.26
C LEU A 66 -13.28 -15.90 -14.91
N THR A 67 -14.51 -16.21 -15.30
CA THR A 67 -15.14 -17.50 -15.05
C THR A 67 -14.38 -18.65 -15.72
N SER A 68 -13.84 -18.43 -16.94
CA SER A 68 -13.06 -19.46 -17.63
C SER A 68 -11.79 -19.87 -16.87
N TYR A 69 -11.19 -18.98 -16.07
CA TYR A 69 -9.98 -19.29 -15.29
C TYR A 69 -10.22 -20.20 -14.08
N LEU A 70 -11.49 -20.28 -13.60
CA LEU A 70 -11.79 -20.99 -12.36
C LEU A 70 -11.87 -22.50 -12.53
N VAL A 71 -12.15 -22.99 -13.75
CA VAL A 71 -12.28 -24.41 -14.04
C VAL A 71 -11.48 -24.74 -15.30
N LYS A 72 -10.43 -25.53 -15.15
CA LYS A 72 -9.62 -25.99 -16.27
C LYS A 72 -10.47 -26.73 -17.31
N GLY A 73 -10.32 -26.37 -18.57
CA GLY A 73 -11.04 -27.01 -19.68
C GLY A 73 -12.49 -26.55 -19.86
N MET A 74 -12.96 -25.59 -19.04
CA MET A 74 -14.28 -24.98 -19.26
C MET A 74 -14.23 -24.02 -20.42
N THR A 75 -15.23 -24.10 -21.31
CA THR A 75 -15.47 -23.14 -22.38
C THR A 75 -16.64 -22.23 -22.01
N VAL A 76 -16.42 -20.95 -21.94
CA VAL A 76 -17.48 -19.94 -21.77
C VAL A 76 -17.72 -19.25 -23.11
N LYS A 77 -18.97 -19.33 -23.61
CA LYS A 77 -19.40 -18.67 -24.84
C LYS A 77 -20.28 -17.50 -24.49
N LEU A 78 -19.86 -16.30 -24.89
CA LEU A 78 -20.65 -15.07 -24.78
C LEU A 78 -21.18 -14.69 -26.16
N THR A 79 -22.49 -14.68 -26.32
CA THR A 79 -23.15 -14.26 -27.56
C THR A 79 -23.96 -12.99 -27.30
N ASN A 80 -23.78 -11.95 -28.09
CA ASN A 80 -24.52 -10.71 -28.00
C ASN A 80 -25.85 -10.77 -28.81
N SER A 81 -26.66 -9.73 -28.75
CA SER A 81 -27.94 -9.64 -29.45
C SER A 81 -27.83 -9.67 -30.99
N SER A 82 -26.66 -9.32 -31.54
CA SER A 82 -26.41 -9.40 -33.00
C SER A 82 -25.91 -10.78 -33.44
N GLY A 83 -25.76 -11.75 -32.51
CA GLY A 83 -25.28 -13.09 -32.81
C GLY A 83 -23.76 -13.25 -32.82
N GLU A 84 -23.01 -12.18 -32.57
CA GLU A 84 -21.55 -12.28 -32.43
C GLU A 84 -21.21 -13.11 -31.18
N THR A 85 -20.46 -14.19 -31.35
CA THR A 85 -20.06 -15.09 -30.29
C THR A 85 -18.57 -14.98 -30.02
N ARG A 86 -18.20 -14.83 -28.76
CA ARG A 86 -16.81 -14.95 -28.27
C ARG A 86 -16.69 -16.15 -27.35
N GLU A 87 -15.62 -16.91 -27.57
CA GLU A 87 -15.30 -18.06 -26.73
C GLU A 87 -14.11 -17.71 -25.82
N TYR A 88 -14.23 -18.10 -24.57
CA TYR A 88 -13.17 -18.00 -23.57
C TYR A 88 -12.86 -19.43 -23.09
N VAL A 89 -11.66 -19.87 -23.40
CA VAL A 89 -11.12 -21.17 -22.99
C VAL A 89 -9.86 -20.91 -22.21
N SER A 90 -9.68 -21.58 -21.10
CA SER A 90 -8.53 -21.42 -20.23
C SER A 90 -8.00 -22.76 -19.73
N GLU A 91 -6.72 -22.83 -19.50
CA GLU A 91 -6.09 -23.96 -18.81
C GLU A 91 -6.16 -23.84 -17.30
N GLY A 92 -6.98 -22.92 -16.78
CA GLY A 92 -7.22 -22.73 -15.36
C GLY A 92 -6.49 -21.51 -14.77
N PRO A 93 -6.29 -21.46 -13.45
CA PRO A 93 -5.76 -20.30 -12.73
C PRO A 93 -4.39 -19.80 -13.20
N ALA A 94 -3.56 -20.66 -13.81
CA ALA A 94 -2.27 -20.26 -14.36
C ALA A 94 -2.41 -19.25 -15.51
N THR A 95 -3.43 -19.40 -16.36
CA THR A 95 -3.72 -18.50 -17.47
C THR A 95 -4.11 -17.10 -16.95
N PHE A 96 -4.83 -17.02 -15.81
CA PHE A 96 -5.13 -15.75 -15.15
C PHE A 96 -3.86 -14.97 -14.81
N VAL A 97 -2.86 -15.63 -14.24
CA VAL A 97 -1.57 -14.99 -13.88
C VAL A 97 -0.88 -14.44 -15.12
N HIS A 98 -0.78 -15.25 -16.17
CA HIS A 98 -0.17 -14.84 -17.45
C HIS A 98 -0.87 -13.62 -18.06
N ASP A 99 -2.20 -13.69 -18.17
CA ASP A 99 -3.01 -12.60 -18.75
C ASP A 99 -2.93 -11.34 -17.92
N LYS A 100 -2.90 -11.47 -16.58
CA LYS A 100 -2.82 -10.31 -15.67
C LYS A 100 -1.47 -9.62 -15.75
N ILE A 101 -0.38 -10.36 -15.88
CA ILE A 101 0.96 -9.82 -16.13
C ILE A 101 0.99 -9.05 -17.46
N ALA A 102 0.43 -9.62 -18.51
CA ALA A 102 0.36 -8.98 -19.83
C ALA A 102 -0.50 -7.70 -19.79
N GLU A 103 -1.66 -7.73 -19.12
CA GLU A 103 -2.55 -6.58 -18.93
C GLU A 103 -1.85 -5.41 -18.22
N LEU A 104 -1.10 -5.72 -17.15
CA LEU A 104 -0.36 -4.74 -16.36
C LEU A 104 0.97 -4.32 -17.00
N LYS A 105 1.35 -4.95 -18.13
CA LYS A 105 2.65 -4.78 -18.79
C LYS A 105 3.83 -4.95 -17.81
N ALA A 106 3.68 -5.88 -16.88
CA ALA A 106 4.61 -6.11 -15.80
C ALA A 106 5.65 -7.18 -16.16
N THR A 107 6.78 -7.14 -15.45
CA THR A 107 7.81 -8.17 -15.55
C THR A 107 7.68 -9.14 -14.38
N GLN A 108 7.52 -10.43 -14.68
CA GLN A 108 7.40 -11.46 -13.65
C GLN A 108 8.75 -11.72 -12.98
N THR A 109 8.73 -11.83 -11.67
CA THR A 109 9.89 -12.22 -10.86
C THR A 109 9.83 -13.72 -10.58
N GLY A 110 10.64 -14.48 -11.30
CA GLY A 110 10.75 -15.94 -11.09
C GLY A 110 9.55 -16.73 -11.64
N LYS A 111 9.22 -17.85 -10.96
CA LYS A 111 8.18 -18.79 -11.41
C LYS A 111 6.84 -18.53 -10.73
N THR A 112 5.76 -18.89 -11.40
CA THR A 112 4.42 -18.91 -10.81
C THR A 112 4.30 -20.07 -9.83
N PHE A 113 3.79 -19.77 -8.63
CA PHE A 113 3.36 -20.79 -7.67
C PHE A 113 2.00 -21.33 -8.08
N LEU A 114 1.89 -22.64 -8.20
CA LEU A 114 0.65 -23.33 -8.54
C LEU A 114 0.35 -24.37 -7.48
N TYR A 115 -0.87 -24.35 -6.97
CA TYR A 115 -1.38 -25.37 -6.06
C TYR A 115 -2.82 -25.69 -6.42
N SER A 116 -3.16 -26.98 -6.47
CA SER A 116 -4.52 -27.45 -6.73
C SER A 116 -4.83 -28.66 -5.87
N SER A 117 -5.96 -28.60 -5.18
CA SER A 117 -6.56 -29.70 -4.45
C SER A 117 -8.05 -29.77 -4.75
N LYS A 118 -8.76 -30.69 -4.08
CA LYS A 118 -10.21 -30.79 -4.22
C LYS A 118 -10.93 -29.49 -3.81
N GLU A 119 -10.44 -28.85 -2.76
CA GLU A 119 -11.06 -27.67 -2.14
C GLU A 119 -10.41 -26.35 -2.57
N LEU A 120 -9.18 -26.34 -3.07
CA LEU A 120 -8.43 -25.10 -3.22
C LEU A 120 -7.58 -25.10 -4.49
N ASP A 121 -7.77 -24.06 -5.31
CA ASP A 121 -6.92 -23.75 -6.45
C ASP A 121 -6.23 -22.40 -6.22
N VAL A 122 -4.91 -22.38 -6.37
CA VAL A 122 -4.08 -21.18 -6.21
C VAL A 122 -3.10 -21.06 -7.36
N ALA A 123 -3.06 -19.88 -7.97
CA ALA A 123 -2.01 -19.50 -8.90
C ALA A 123 -1.54 -18.09 -8.52
N LEU A 124 -0.29 -17.97 -8.09
CA LEU A 124 0.31 -16.70 -7.64
C LEU A 124 1.68 -16.50 -8.26
N ALA A 125 1.97 -15.26 -8.64
CA ALA A 125 3.27 -14.83 -9.09
C ALA A 125 3.65 -13.49 -8.47
N PHE A 126 4.95 -13.20 -8.47
CA PHE A 126 5.46 -11.87 -8.14
C PHE A 126 5.84 -11.15 -9.43
N ALA A 127 5.58 -9.85 -9.47
CA ALA A 127 5.94 -8.98 -10.59
C ALA A 127 6.33 -7.57 -10.09
N ASP A 128 6.87 -6.76 -10.97
CA ASP A 128 7.27 -5.37 -10.73
C ASP A 128 6.07 -4.40 -10.78
N VAL A 129 5.05 -4.71 -10.01
CA VAL A 129 3.84 -3.88 -9.83
C VAL A 129 3.74 -3.39 -8.40
N GLU A 130 3.09 -2.24 -8.21
CA GLU A 130 2.78 -1.73 -6.89
C GLU A 130 1.54 -2.42 -6.31
N GLY A 131 1.57 -2.70 -5.01
CA GLY A 131 0.45 -3.28 -4.28
C GLY A 131 0.24 -4.77 -4.55
N SER A 132 -0.98 -5.24 -4.27
CA SER A 132 -1.38 -6.64 -4.42
C SER A 132 -2.57 -6.76 -5.37
N HIS A 133 -2.47 -7.66 -6.34
CA HIS A 133 -3.47 -7.92 -7.36
C HIS A 133 -3.98 -9.37 -7.29
N VAL A 134 -4.32 -9.83 -6.08
CA VAL A 134 -4.83 -11.18 -5.84
C VAL A 134 -6.35 -11.19 -5.94
N ALA A 135 -6.89 -11.91 -6.91
CA ALA A 135 -8.32 -12.16 -7.07
C ALA A 135 -8.77 -13.34 -6.21
N ALA A 136 -9.82 -13.15 -5.42
CA ALA A 136 -10.34 -14.15 -4.50
C ALA A 136 -11.72 -14.66 -4.95
N TYR A 137 -11.91 -15.97 -4.86
CA TYR A 137 -13.16 -16.62 -5.23
C TYR A 137 -13.55 -17.70 -4.22
N THR A 138 -14.85 -17.87 -4.04
CA THR A 138 -15.43 -19.00 -3.29
C THR A 138 -16.53 -19.63 -4.13
N ASN A 139 -16.40 -20.91 -4.48
CA ASN A 139 -17.33 -21.61 -5.36
C ASN A 139 -17.60 -20.88 -6.68
N GLY A 140 -16.56 -20.22 -7.24
CA GLY A 140 -16.69 -19.43 -8.47
C GLY A 140 -17.28 -18.03 -8.30
N LEU A 141 -17.70 -17.64 -7.10
CA LEU A 141 -18.15 -16.28 -6.78
C LEU A 141 -16.98 -15.41 -6.35
N ARG A 142 -16.87 -14.21 -6.90
CA ARG A 142 -15.80 -13.26 -6.56
C ARG A 142 -16.01 -12.69 -5.15
N ASN A 143 -14.96 -12.75 -4.35
CA ASN A 143 -14.92 -12.13 -3.03
C ASN A 143 -14.05 -10.87 -3.10
N VAL A 144 -14.65 -9.70 -3.27
CA VAL A 144 -13.92 -8.44 -3.49
C VAL A 144 -13.05 -8.08 -2.29
N GLU A 145 -13.52 -8.38 -1.08
CA GLU A 145 -12.79 -8.16 0.17
C GLU A 145 -11.95 -9.38 0.61
N GLY A 146 -11.85 -10.41 -0.24
CA GLY A 146 -11.09 -11.63 0.06
C GLY A 146 -11.77 -12.51 1.11
N GLY A 147 -11.03 -12.87 2.16
CA GLY A 147 -11.54 -13.69 3.28
C GLY A 147 -10.51 -14.69 3.78
N GLU A 148 -10.97 -15.67 4.59
CA GLU A 148 -10.12 -16.62 5.29
C GLU A 148 -9.19 -17.43 4.38
N HIS A 149 -9.62 -17.75 3.15
CA HIS A 149 -8.79 -18.46 2.16
C HIS A 149 -7.60 -17.63 1.68
N VAL A 150 -7.79 -16.32 1.48
CA VAL A 150 -6.70 -15.40 1.10
C VAL A 150 -5.78 -15.17 2.29
N THR A 151 -6.33 -14.99 3.49
CA THR A 151 -5.55 -14.85 4.72
C THR A 151 -4.67 -16.07 4.94
N ALA A 152 -5.22 -17.29 4.83
CA ALA A 152 -4.47 -18.53 4.94
C ALA A 152 -3.34 -18.62 3.90
N CYS A 153 -3.61 -18.17 2.67
CA CYS A 153 -2.64 -18.18 1.58
C CYS A 153 -1.46 -17.23 1.86
N ILE A 154 -1.75 -15.98 2.25
CA ILE A 154 -0.73 -14.97 2.55
C ILE A 154 0.09 -15.36 3.78
N ASP A 155 -0.55 -15.83 4.85
CA ASP A 155 0.14 -16.25 6.06
C ASP A 155 1.05 -17.46 5.81
N SER A 156 0.62 -18.40 4.98
CA SER A 156 1.44 -19.54 4.57
C SER A 156 2.65 -19.11 3.77
N LEU A 157 2.46 -18.18 2.81
CA LEU A 157 3.54 -17.57 2.04
C LEU A 157 4.57 -16.90 2.97
N VAL A 158 4.12 -16.03 3.87
CA VAL A 158 4.99 -15.32 4.81
C VAL A 158 5.73 -16.26 5.75
N LYS A 159 5.03 -17.26 6.30
CA LYS A 159 5.63 -18.27 7.19
C LYS A 159 6.69 -19.10 6.46
N SER A 160 6.44 -19.49 5.21
CA SER A 160 7.35 -20.32 4.41
C SER A 160 8.64 -19.60 3.99
N LEU A 161 8.65 -18.25 3.97
CA LEU A 161 9.84 -17.45 3.68
C LEU A 161 10.77 -17.32 4.89
N LYS A 162 10.28 -17.50 6.12
CA LYS A 162 11.09 -17.33 7.34
C LYS A 162 12.41 -18.10 7.39
N PRO A 163 12.48 -19.37 6.93
CA PRO A 163 13.76 -20.12 6.92
C PRO A 163 14.85 -19.52 6.02
N TYR A 164 14.49 -18.64 5.10
CA TYR A 164 15.40 -18.01 4.13
C TYR A 164 15.85 -16.62 4.54
N LEU A 165 15.41 -16.11 5.71
CA LEU A 165 15.78 -14.79 6.24
C LEU A 165 17.26 -14.74 6.62
N GLY A 166 17.95 -13.71 6.19
CA GLY A 166 19.26 -13.32 6.70
C GLY A 166 19.14 -12.50 8.01
N LYS A 167 20.27 -12.32 8.71
CA LYS A 167 20.32 -11.62 10.02
C LYS A 167 19.77 -10.18 9.99
N LYS A 168 19.79 -9.51 8.85
CA LYS A 168 19.35 -8.12 8.68
C LYS A 168 17.98 -7.98 8.02
N ASP A 169 17.40 -9.08 7.50
CA ASP A 169 16.15 -9.03 6.78
C ASP A 169 14.98 -8.85 7.73
N LYS A 170 14.11 -7.88 7.41
CA LYS A 170 12.89 -7.59 8.16
C LYS A 170 11.79 -7.22 7.18
N PHE A 171 10.63 -7.82 7.35
CA PHE A 171 9.44 -7.47 6.58
C PHE A 171 8.15 -7.77 7.37
N THR A 172 7.06 -7.23 6.92
CA THR A 172 5.70 -7.54 7.37
C THR A 172 4.94 -8.28 6.27
N PRO A 173 3.79 -8.90 6.55
CA PRO A 173 2.94 -9.48 5.52
C PRO A 173 2.56 -8.50 4.40
N SER A 174 2.41 -7.21 4.73
CA SER A 174 2.11 -6.16 3.76
C SER A 174 3.26 -5.96 2.77
N ASP A 175 4.50 -5.99 3.24
CA ASP A 175 5.69 -5.81 2.40
C ASP A 175 5.87 -6.98 1.42
N VAL A 176 5.51 -8.21 1.83
CA VAL A 176 5.54 -9.42 0.97
C VAL A 176 4.42 -9.41 -0.06
N LYS A 177 3.25 -8.84 0.28
CA LYS A 177 2.11 -8.74 -0.65
C LYS A 177 2.36 -7.78 -1.80
N ASP A 178 3.27 -6.83 -1.66
CA ASP A 178 3.59 -5.88 -2.73
C ASP A 178 4.21 -6.60 -3.92
N GLY A 179 3.64 -6.40 -5.10
CA GLY A 179 4.00 -7.11 -6.32
C GLY A 179 3.42 -8.53 -6.44
N LEU A 180 2.60 -8.99 -5.47
CA LEU A 180 1.94 -10.29 -5.56
C LEU A 180 0.67 -10.17 -6.40
N LEU A 181 0.54 -11.00 -7.42
CA LEU A 181 -0.64 -11.08 -8.27
C LEU A 181 -1.07 -12.53 -8.50
N GLY A 182 -2.35 -12.73 -8.75
CA GLY A 182 -2.87 -14.03 -9.08
C GLY A 182 -4.28 -14.29 -8.57
N LEU A 183 -4.61 -15.56 -8.35
CA LEU A 183 -5.95 -16.04 -8.06
C LEU A 183 -5.92 -17.08 -6.95
N VAL A 184 -6.89 -16.98 -6.03
CA VAL A 184 -7.19 -17.98 -4.98
C VAL A 184 -8.67 -18.32 -5.08
N ASN A 185 -9.00 -19.57 -5.34
CA ASN A 185 -10.37 -20.07 -5.42
C ASN A 185 -10.58 -21.21 -4.42
N TYR A 186 -11.49 -21.03 -3.47
CA TYR A 186 -11.84 -22.04 -2.47
C TYR A 186 -13.20 -22.65 -2.74
N LYS A 187 -13.31 -23.97 -2.64
CA LYS A 187 -14.54 -24.74 -2.88
C LYS A 187 -15.01 -25.35 -1.56
N ILE A 188 -16.19 -24.98 -1.10
CA ILE A 188 -16.73 -25.42 0.19
C ILE A 188 -18.26 -25.52 0.14
N ALA A 189 -18.81 -26.55 0.76
CA ALA A 189 -20.25 -26.67 0.93
C ALA A 189 -20.77 -25.67 1.98
N ALA A 190 -21.87 -24.98 1.67
CA ALA A 190 -22.54 -24.01 2.54
C ALA A 190 -21.58 -22.99 3.18
N PRO A 191 -20.88 -22.14 2.38
CA PRO A 191 -19.94 -21.15 2.87
C PRO A 191 -20.62 -20.05 3.67
N LYS A 192 -19.93 -19.53 4.70
CA LYS A 192 -20.38 -18.37 5.48
C LYS A 192 -19.71 -17.10 4.95
N PHE A 193 -20.51 -16.08 4.65
CA PHE A 193 -20.04 -14.77 4.17
C PHE A 193 -20.40 -13.66 5.15
N SER A 194 -19.68 -12.52 5.06
CA SER A 194 -19.95 -11.33 5.88
C SER A 194 -21.29 -10.65 5.57
N SER A 195 -21.78 -10.80 4.34
CA SER A 195 -23.00 -10.17 3.84
C SER A 195 -23.66 -11.00 2.75
N GLN A 196 -24.91 -10.67 2.39
CA GLN A 196 -25.64 -11.30 1.30
C GLN A 196 -24.95 -11.10 -0.07
N THR A 197 -24.17 -10.03 -0.24
CA THR A 197 -23.39 -9.75 -1.46
C THR A 197 -22.16 -10.66 -1.61
N LYS A 198 -21.82 -11.45 -0.57
CA LYS A 198 -20.75 -12.47 -0.55
C LYS A 198 -19.36 -11.91 -0.85
N GLU A 199 -19.11 -10.67 -0.43
CA GLU A 199 -17.87 -9.94 -0.71
C GLU A 199 -16.67 -10.50 0.06
N LYS A 200 -16.91 -11.10 1.24
CA LYS A 200 -15.87 -11.65 2.10
C LYS A 200 -16.26 -13.02 2.65
N LEU A 201 -15.38 -14.00 2.48
CA LEU A 201 -15.53 -15.32 3.11
C LEU A 201 -15.04 -15.25 4.56
N ILE A 202 -15.97 -15.53 5.51
CA ILE A 202 -15.71 -15.50 6.97
C ILE A 202 -15.87 -16.88 7.62
N ASP A 203 -15.84 -17.93 6.84
CA ASP A 203 -16.03 -19.29 7.33
C ASP A 203 -14.78 -19.79 8.08
N GLU A 204 -14.91 -19.93 9.39
CA GLU A 204 -13.83 -20.32 10.31
C GLU A 204 -13.21 -21.70 10.02
N ARG A 205 -13.89 -22.57 9.27
CA ARG A 205 -13.37 -23.87 8.83
C ARG A 205 -12.25 -23.75 7.80
N VAL A 206 -12.23 -22.64 7.05
CA VAL A 206 -11.37 -22.49 5.86
C VAL A 206 -9.91 -22.30 6.24
N TYR A 207 -9.62 -21.39 7.16
CA TYR A 207 -8.23 -21.09 7.53
C TYR A 207 -7.46 -22.29 8.08
N PRO A 208 -7.96 -23.04 9.08
CA PRO A 208 -7.24 -24.18 9.63
C PRO A 208 -7.06 -25.35 8.66
N LEU A 209 -7.92 -25.47 7.64
CA LEU A 209 -7.78 -26.49 6.61
C LEU A 209 -6.82 -26.07 5.49
N ALA A 210 -6.89 -24.82 5.03
CA ALA A 210 -6.10 -24.33 3.91
C ALA A 210 -4.65 -23.99 4.30
N GLN A 211 -4.44 -23.41 5.48
CA GLN A 211 -3.13 -22.90 5.89
C GLN A 211 -2.03 -23.96 5.96
N PRO A 212 -2.22 -25.15 6.56
CA PRO A 212 -1.18 -26.17 6.59
C PRO A 212 -0.81 -26.70 5.20
N GLN A 213 -1.80 -26.95 4.36
CA GLN A 213 -1.60 -27.45 2.98
C GLN A 213 -0.79 -26.44 2.15
N LEU A 214 -1.14 -25.16 2.25
CA LEU A 214 -0.43 -24.11 1.55
C LEU A 214 0.97 -23.86 2.09
N LEU A 215 1.18 -24.00 3.41
CA LEU A 215 2.50 -23.88 4.01
C LEU A 215 3.45 -24.97 3.51
N GLU A 216 2.97 -26.21 3.43
CA GLU A 216 3.74 -27.32 2.87
C GLU A 216 4.06 -27.09 1.40
N ALA A 217 3.05 -26.71 0.60
CA ALA A 217 3.23 -26.44 -0.83
C ALA A 217 4.21 -25.30 -1.08
N TRP A 218 4.11 -24.18 -0.36
CA TRP A 218 5.06 -23.07 -0.44
C TRP A 218 6.47 -23.51 -0.03
N SER A 219 6.61 -24.29 1.04
CA SER A 219 7.92 -24.78 1.50
C SER A 219 8.58 -25.64 0.44
N ALA A 220 7.83 -26.55 -0.20
CA ALA A 220 8.32 -27.36 -1.31
C ALA A 220 8.67 -26.50 -2.54
N PHE A 221 7.92 -25.46 -2.84
CA PHE A 221 8.20 -24.52 -3.93
C PHE A 221 9.51 -23.76 -3.68
N TRP A 222 9.72 -23.22 -2.48
CA TRP A 222 10.94 -22.48 -2.15
C TRP A 222 12.18 -23.36 -2.10
N ALA A 223 12.06 -24.63 -1.70
CA ALA A 223 13.17 -25.58 -1.73
C ALA A 223 13.77 -25.71 -3.14
N LYS A 224 12.90 -25.62 -4.17
CA LYS A 224 13.29 -25.67 -5.60
C LYS A 224 13.63 -24.29 -6.19
N ASN A 225 13.26 -23.18 -5.51
CA ASN A 225 13.39 -21.81 -6.02
C ASN A 225 14.03 -20.87 -4.99
N LYS A 226 15.12 -21.28 -4.35
CA LYS A 226 15.79 -20.55 -3.26
C LYS A 226 16.26 -19.14 -3.65
N SER A 227 16.73 -18.95 -4.88
CA SER A 227 17.13 -17.63 -5.39
C SER A 227 15.95 -16.67 -5.47
N MET A 228 14.79 -17.16 -5.91
CA MET A 228 13.54 -16.38 -5.94
C MET A 228 13.08 -15.99 -4.53
N ALA A 229 13.13 -16.92 -3.55
CA ALA A 229 12.79 -16.61 -2.16
C ALA A 229 13.66 -15.46 -1.62
N LYS A 230 14.99 -15.52 -1.85
CA LYS A 230 15.92 -14.44 -1.45
C LYS A 230 15.62 -13.11 -2.15
N ALA A 231 15.29 -13.13 -3.44
CA ALA A 231 14.94 -11.91 -4.18
C ALA A 231 13.66 -11.24 -3.63
N ILE A 232 12.64 -12.04 -3.30
CA ILE A 232 11.39 -11.55 -2.69
C ILE A 232 11.65 -10.99 -1.30
N ILE A 233 12.45 -11.67 -0.47
CA ILE A 233 12.84 -11.18 0.86
C ILE A 233 13.61 -9.85 0.76
N ALA A 234 14.56 -9.74 -0.16
CA ALA A 234 15.33 -8.52 -0.37
C ALA A 234 14.42 -7.35 -0.78
N ARG A 235 13.47 -7.57 -1.71
CA ARG A 235 12.47 -6.57 -2.09
C ARG A 235 11.61 -6.15 -0.91
N ALA A 236 11.03 -7.09 -0.16
CA ALA A 236 10.18 -6.83 0.99
C ALA A 236 10.95 -6.07 2.11
N SER A 237 12.21 -6.45 2.36
CA SER A 237 13.07 -5.77 3.34
C SER A 237 13.42 -4.34 2.92
N LEU A 238 13.63 -4.10 1.63
CA LEU A 238 13.87 -2.76 1.09
C LEU A 238 12.62 -1.87 1.24
N LEU A 239 11.43 -2.39 0.93
CA LEU A 239 10.16 -1.69 1.12
C LEU A 239 9.95 -1.36 2.60
N ARG A 240 10.22 -2.32 3.49
CA ARG A 240 10.14 -2.11 4.94
C ARG A 240 11.07 -1.00 5.40
N SER A 241 12.33 -1.01 4.95
CA SER A 241 13.30 0.04 5.29
C SER A 241 12.81 1.43 4.86
N LYS A 242 12.31 1.57 3.63
CA LYS A 242 11.75 2.84 3.14
C LYS A 242 10.55 3.30 3.97
N THR A 243 9.65 2.37 4.33
CA THR A 243 8.48 2.67 5.17
C THR A 243 8.90 3.09 6.58
N ASP A 244 9.86 2.39 7.19
CA ASP A 244 10.38 2.71 8.51
C ASP A 244 11.07 4.08 8.51
N ASP A 245 11.84 4.40 7.47
CA ASP A 245 12.48 5.70 7.29
C ASP A 245 11.44 6.82 7.14
N PHE A 246 10.42 6.63 6.32
CA PHE A 246 9.31 7.58 6.19
C PHE A 246 8.57 7.81 7.51
N LEU A 247 8.30 6.74 8.27
CA LEU A 247 7.65 6.86 9.58
C LEU A 247 8.52 7.60 10.59
N LYS A 248 9.84 7.41 10.53
CA LYS A 248 10.80 8.15 11.37
C LYS A 248 10.81 9.64 11.00
N ASP A 249 10.86 9.96 9.72
CA ASP A 249 10.81 11.35 9.27
C ASP A 249 9.49 12.04 9.69
N LYS A 250 8.35 11.35 9.55
CA LYS A 250 7.05 11.85 10.03
C LYS A 250 7.00 12.05 11.56
N LYS A 251 7.64 11.16 12.33
CA LYS A 251 7.77 11.33 13.80
C LYS A 251 8.64 12.53 14.16
N LEU A 252 9.73 12.77 13.43
CA LEU A 252 10.58 13.94 13.63
C LEU A 252 9.79 15.22 13.38
N ILE A 253 9.10 15.33 12.25
CA ILE A 253 8.26 16.50 11.91
C ILE A 253 7.20 16.75 13.01
N LYS A 254 6.55 15.69 13.51
CA LYS A 254 5.59 15.82 14.62
C LYS A 254 6.23 16.32 15.91
N LYS A 255 7.42 15.82 16.26
CA LYS A 255 8.17 16.28 17.46
C LYS A 255 8.60 17.73 17.32
N VAL A 256 9.09 18.14 16.14
CA VAL A 256 9.44 19.54 15.86
C VAL A 256 8.21 20.44 15.97
N GLY A 257 7.05 20.04 15.45
CA GLY A 257 5.80 20.80 15.60
C GLY A 257 5.32 20.92 17.07
N GLN A 258 5.54 19.89 17.88
CA GLN A 258 5.26 19.96 19.34
C GLN A 258 6.28 20.82 20.09
N ALA A 259 7.56 20.78 19.69
CA ALA A 259 8.61 21.61 20.27
C ALA A 259 8.36 23.10 20.00
N ASN A 260 7.76 23.48 18.90
CA ASN A 260 7.34 24.86 18.61
C ASN A 260 6.44 25.45 19.71
N LYS A 261 5.58 24.64 20.33
CA LYS A 261 4.74 25.06 21.48
C LYS A 261 5.52 25.27 22.78
N LYS A 262 6.67 24.57 22.96
CA LYS A 262 7.53 24.66 24.15
C LYS A 262 8.74 25.60 23.95
N LEU A 263 8.96 26.08 22.74
CA LEU A 263 10.13 26.87 22.36
C LEU A 263 10.17 28.27 23.03
N GLN A 264 9.02 28.75 23.52
CA GLN A 264 8.89 30.06 24.15
C GLN A 264 9.79 30.28 25.38
N SER A 265 10.34 29.21 25.99
CA SER A 265 11.23 29.32 27.13
C SER A 265 12.73 29.52 26.74
N LYS A 266 13.12 29.17 25.51
CA LYS A 266 14.53 29.20 25.08
C LYS A 266 14.79 30.24 23.97
N LEU A 267 13.87 30.39 23.03
CA LEU A 267 13.94 31.37 21.97
C LEU A 267 13.53 32.75 22.50
N ALA A 268 14.41 33.74 22.38
CA ALA A 268 14.02 35.14 22.53
C ALA A 268 13.47 35.67 21.18
N PRO A 269 12.15 35.67 20.95
CA PRO A 269 11.55 35.88 19.63
C PRO A 269 11.60 37.37 19.21
N VAL A 270 11.36 37.60 17.92
CA VAL A 270 11.06 38.92 17.38
C VAL A 270 9.72 39.39 17.95
N VAL A 271 9.65 40.65 18.40
CA VAL A 271 8.42 41.27 18.94
C VAL A 271 7.73 42.14 17.88
N GLY A 272 8.49 42.60 16.87
CA GLY A 272 7.95 43.43 15.79
C GLY A 272 7.13 42.64 14.78
N ASN A 273 6.13 43.28 14.19
CA ASN A 273 5.36 42.72 13.07
C ASN A 273 6.00 43.08 11.72
N ILE A 274 7.10 42.46 11.40
CA ILE A 274 7.83 42.66 10.12
C ILE A 274 7.84 41.34 9.30
N PRO A 275 7.96 41.44 7.96
CA PRO A 275 8.05 40.29 7.09
C PRO A 275 9.19 39.36 7.46
N ALA A 276 9.04 38.03 7.20
CA ALA A 276 10.01 37.02 7.58
C ALA A 276 11.40 37.22 6.93
N ASP A 277 11.44 37.72 5.70
CA ASP A 277 12.64 38.04 4.94
C ASP A 277 13.53 39.11 5.59
N LYS A 278 12.95 39.96 6.43
CA LYS A 278 13.64 41.05 7.20
C LYS A 278 14.00 40.62 8.62
N ARG A 279 13.60 39.43 9.06
CA ARG A 279 13.93 38.91 10.40
C ARG A 279 15.26 38.24 10.41
N GLU A 280 16.00 38.34 11.52
CA GLU A 280 17.28 37.73 11.74
C GLU A 280 17.23 36.79 12.95
N LEU A 281 17.77 35.57 12.82
CA LEU A 281 17.92 34.62 13.92
C LEU A 281 19.40 34.45 14.21
N PHE A 282 19.82 34.80 15.42
CA PHE A 282 21.17 34.52 15.92
C PHE A 282 21.17 33.23 16.70
N ILE A 283 21.98 32.28 16.28
CA ILE A 283 22.26 31.04 17.00
C ILE A 283 23.57 31.25 17.76
N VAL A 284 23.47 31.27 19.08
CA VAL A 284 24.58 31.71 19.96
C VAL A 284 25.06 30.53 20.79
N GLU A 285 26.39 30.39 20.95
CA GLU A 285 26.97 29.34 21.77
C GLU A 285 26.84 29.68 23.26
N GLY A 286 26.11 28.83 23.97
CA GLY A 286 25.96 28.88 25.44
C GLY A 286 24.96 29.92 25.97
N ASP A 287 24.54 29.72 27.21
CA ASP A 287 23.58 30.58 27.89
C ASP A 287 24.14 31.95 28.30
N SER A 288 25.48 32.03 28.55
CA SER A 288 26.15 33.27 28.93
C SER A 288 26.20 34.27 27.78
N ALA A 289 26.67 33.83 26.59
CA ALA A 289 26.68 34.64 25.40
C ALA A 289 25.27 34.96 24.92
N GLY A 290 24.34 33.96 25.06
CA GLY A 290 22.90 34.12 24.80
C GLY A 290 22.27 35.24 25.63
N GLY A 291 22.57 35.32 26.91
CA GLY A 291 22.08 36.38 27.80
C GLY A 291 22.54 37.78 27.39
N SER A 292 23.84 37.93 26.99
CA SER A 292 24.36 39.20 26.47
C SER A 292 23.74 39.59 25.13
N ALA A 293 23.65 38.63 24.18
CA ALA A 293 22.98 38.82 22.90
C ALA A 293 21.51 39.22 23.04
N ILE A 294 20.76 38.61 23.96
CA ILE A 294 19.38 38.93 24.24
C ILE A 294 19.22 40.40 24.73
N ARG A 295 20.16 40.90 25.55
CA ARG A 295 20.12 42.27 26.00
C ARG A 295 20.48 43.27 24.90
N ALA A 296 21.43 42.94 24.03
CA ALA A 296 21.96 43.82 22.98
C ALA A 296 21.11 43.85 21.70
N ARG A 297 20.26 42.84 21.45
CA ARG A 297 19.52 42.70 20.20
C ARG A 297 18.50 43.82 19.95
N ASN A 298 18.22 44.10 18.71
CA ASN A 298 17.03 44.85 18.31
C ASN A 298 15.82 43.91 18.31
N LYS A 299 14.94 44.06 19.32
CA LYS A 299 13.77 43.18 19.52
C LYS A 299 12.75 43.25 18.36
N SER A 300 12.77 44.28 17.53
CA SER A 300 11.81 44.47 16.45
C SER A 300 12.02 43.52 15.29
N PHE A 301 13.28 43.03 15.07
CA PHE A 301 13.59 42.13 13.95
C PHE A 301 14.62 41.04 14.27
N GLN A 302 15.26 41.06 15.44
CA GLN A 302 16.27 40.10 15.83
C GLN A 302 15.75 39.12 16.89
N ALA A 303 15.91 37.81 16.63
CA ALA A 303 15.66 36.71 17.55
C ALA A 303 16.99 36.08 17.98
N ILE A 304 17.07 35.57 19.21
CA ILE A 304 18.24 34.87 19.73
C ILE A 304 17.83 33.45 20.14
N TYR A 305 18.61 32.46 19.69
CA TYR A 305 18.49 31.06 20.11
C TYR A 305 19.81 30.60 20.72
N PRO A 306 19.94 30.49 22.06
CA PRO A 306 21.11 29.96 22.71
C PRO A 306 21.18 28.45 22.59
N LEU A 307 22.33 27.93 22.16
CA LEU A 307 22.62 26.49 22.15
C LEU A 307 23.03 26.01 23.53
N LYS A 308 22.73 24.78 23.84
CA LYS A 308 23.14 24.12 25.09
C LYS A 308 24.23 23.09 24.81
N GLY A 309 25.49 23.54 24.80
CA GLY A 309 26.65 22.73 24.47
C GLY A 309 26.79 22.43 22.98
N LYS A 310 27.75 21.55 22.65
CA LYS A 310 28.05 21.18 21.25
C LYS A 310 26.89 20.45 20.58
N PRO A 311 26.46 20.87 19.39
CA PRO A 311 25.39 20.19 18.64
C PRO A 311 25.78 18.76 18.26
N LEU A 312 24.80 17.85 18.20
CA LEU A 312 25.01 16.51 17.69
C LEU A 312 25.43 16.58 16.19
N ASN A 313 26.43 15.78 15.80
CA ASN A 313 26.73 15.58 14.38
C ASN A 313 25.62 14.76 13.71
N ALA A 314 24.65 15.45 13.11
CA ALA A 314 23.51 14.79 12.46
C ALA A 314 23.93 14.06 11.18
N MET A 315 25.07 14.39 10.56
CA MET A 315 25.54 13.69 9.36
C MET A 315 25.86 12.23 9.63
N GLU A 316 26.43 11.93 10.80
CA GLU A 316 26.85 10.58 11.23
C GLU A 316 25.81 9.90 12.15
N ALA A 317 24.97 10.67 12.82
CA ALA A 317 24.03 10.14 13.79
C ALA A 317 22.89 9.38 13.13
N SER A 318 22.43 8.29 13.79
CA SER A 318 21.24 7.56 13.38
C SER A 318 19.98 8.43 13.50
N LYS A 319 18.97 8.16 12.67
CA LYS A 319 17.66 8.86 12.73
C LYS A 319 17.05 8.84 14.12
N ASP A 320 17.20 7.74 14.86
CA ASP A 320 16.67 7.60 16.22
C ASP A 320 17.39 8.53 17.23
N LYS A 321 18.73 8.68 17.12
CA LYS A 321 19.48 9.64 17.92
C LYS A 321 19.05 11.08 17.64
N ILE A 322 18.90 11.42 16.38
CA ILE A 322 18.45 12.74 15.93
C ILE A 322 17.08 13.09 16.48
N GLN A 323 16.09 12.18 16.36
CA GLN A 323 14.72 12.40 16.83
C GLN A 323 14.62 12.60 18.34
N ASN A 324 15.53 12.03 19.11
CA ASN A 324 15.56 12.12 20.57
C ASN A 324 16.49 13.24 21.07
N ASN A 325 17.20 13.94 20.17
CA ASN A 325 18.07 15.05 20.54
C ASN A 325 17.25 16.35 20.64
N ALA A 326 17.07 16.85 21.87
CA ALA A 326 16.27 18.05 22.15
C ALA A 326 16.85 19.31 21.51
N GLU A 327 18.18 19.42 21.36
CA GLU A 327 18.83 20.58 20.75
C GLU A 327 18.55 20.65 19.23
N ILE A 328 18.69 19.53 18.51
CA ILE A 328 18.35 19.49 17.08
C ILE A 328 16.87 19.78 16.88
N VAL A 329 15.98 19.13 17.65
CA VAL A 329 14.54 19.35 17.55
C VAL A 329 14.19 20.81 17.84
N GLY A 330 14.82 21.41 18.88
CA GLY A 330 14.62 22.81 19.24
C GLY A 330 15.15 23.79 18.18
N LEU A 331 16.33 23.51 17.62
CA LEU A 331 16.92 24.32 16.54
C LEU A 331 16.02 24.33 15.29
N LEU A 332 15.57 23.13 14.84
CA LEU A 332 14.66 23.03 13.69
C LEU A 332 13.34 23.75 13.94
N ALA A 333 12.81 23.66 15.17
CA ALA A 333 11.65 24.38 15.60
C ALA A 333 11.85 25.91 15.58
N ALA A 334 13.00 26.39 16.06
CA ALA A 334 13.36 27.82 16.08
C ALA A 334 13.43 28.41 14.66
N ILE A 335 13.96 27.67 13.71
CA ILE A 335 14.07 28.07 12.30
C ILE A 335 12.70 28.06 11.61
N GLY A 336 11.68 27.36 12.17
CA GLY A 336 10.36 27.22 11.60
C GLY A 336 10.13 25.96 10.76
N VAL A 337 11.05 24.98 10.85
CA VAL A 337 10.87 23.68 10.19
C VAL A 337 9.73 22.91 10.87
N GLY A 338 8.77 22.44 10.12
CA GLY A 338 7.74 21.51 10.63
C GLY A 338 6.32 22.09 10.83
N ALA A 339 6.09 23.39 10.65
CA ALA A 339 4.73 23.96 10.69
C ALA A 339 3.98 23.80 9.36
N GLU A 340 4.67 23.86 8.21
CA GLU A 340 4.07 23.79 6.86
C GLU A 340 4.93 23.11 5.78
N SER A 341 6.06 22.49 6.11
CA SER A 341 6.94 21.88 5.09
C SER A 341 6.39 20.57 4.54
N LYS A 342 5.50 20.63 3.56
CA LYS A 342 5.02 19.45 2.80
C LYS A 342 6.01 18.97 1.73
N SER A 343 7.11 19.68 1.47
CA SER A 343 8.22 19.20 0.62
C SER A 343 9.43 20.13 0.74
N ALA A 344 10.66 19.58 0.50
CA ALA A 344 11.90 20.36 0.44
C ALA A 344 11.90 21.47 -0.64
N LYS A 345 10.91 21.53 -1.52
CA LYS A 345 10.78 22.52 -2.59
C LYS A 345 9.96 23.76 -2.21
N GLY A 346 9.33 23.81 -1.03
CA GLY A 346 8.45 24.91 -0.63
C GLY A 346 8.68 25.43 0.79
N PHE A 347 9.85 25.20 1.39
CA PHE A 347 10.16 25.71 2.72
C PHE A 347 10.35 27.23 2.68
N VAL A 348 9.48 27.95 3.38
CA VAL A 348 9.63 29.40 3.61
C VAL A 348 10.24 29.58 5.00
N PRO A 349 11.45 30.09 5.11
CA PRO A 349 12.10 30.28 6.40
C PRO A 349 11.39 31.36 7.22
N SER A 350 11.30 31.16 8.53
CA SER A 350 10.74 32.17 9.46
C SER A 350 11.63 33.40 9.61
N TYR A 351 12.87 33.35 9.11
CA TYR A 351 13.87 34.40 9.17
C TYR A 351 14.59 34.53 7.83
N GLY A 352 14.83 35.76 7.39
CA GLY A 352 15.58 36.06 6.18
C GLY A 352 17.08 35.79 6.31
N LYS A 353 17.60 35.90 7.56
CA LYS A 353 19.00 35.58 7.87
C LYS A 353 19.09 34.70 9.12
N ILE A 354 19.94 33.69 9.06
CA ILE A 354 20.33 32.82 10.17
C ILE A 354 21.83 33.04 10.39
N ILE A 355 22.19 33.60 11.53
CA ILE A 355 23.53 34.03 11.83
C ILE A 355 24.10 33.12 12.93
N LEU A 356 25.18 32.40 12.60
CA LEU A 356 25.87 31.52 13.53
C LEU A 356 26.90 32.36 14.28
N LEU A 357 26.72 32.56 15.58
CA LEU A 357 27.54 33.34 16.45
C LEU A 357 28.21 32.41 17.49
N ALA A 358 29.38 31.91 17.16
CA ALA A 358 30.20 31.10 18.05
C ALA A 358 31.51 31.86 18.35
N ASP A 359 32.20 31.45 19.42
CA ASP A 359 33.49 32.05 19.81
C ASP A 359 34.57 31.91 18.72
N ALA A 360 35.50 32.88 18.66
CA ALA A 360 36.53 32.91 17.65
C ALA A 360 37.71 31.96 17.99
N ASP A 361 37.41 30.76 18.44
CA ASP A 361 38.38 29.72 18.79
C ASP A 361 38.09 28.39 18.01
N VAL A 362 38.92 27.38 18.29
CA VAL A 362 38.81 26.05 17.62
C VAL A 362 37.47 25.37 17.95
N ASP A 363 36.97 25.55 19.17
CA ASP A 363 35.71 24.95 19.59
C ASP A 363 34.52 25.62 18.93
N GLY A 364 34.48 26.94 18.85
CA GLY A 364 33.44 27.67 18.12
C GLY A 364 33.45 27.39 16.62
N SER A 365 34.64 27.21 16.01
CA SER A 365 34.77 26.75 14.61
C SER A 365 34.14 25.36 14.43
N HIS A 366 34.33 24.46 15.38
CA HIS A 366 33.72 23.12 15.38
C HIS A 366 32.20 23.20 15.55
N VAL A 367 31.68 24.05 16.44
CA VAL A 367 30.23 24.28 16.60
C VAL A 367 29.63 24.79 15.31
N ASN A 368 30.21 25.74 14.63
CA ASN A 368 29.75 26.25 13.34
C ASN A 368 29.73 25.15 12.27
N THR A 369 30.78 24.29 12.22
CA THR A 369 30.80 23.15 11.29
C THR A 369 29.64 22.16 11.53
N LEU A 370 29.38 21.83 12.80
CA LEU A 370 28.26 20.93 13.16
C LEU A 370 26.93 21.55 12.83
N LEU A 371 26.74 22.84 13.07
CA LEU A 371 25.50 23.57 12.72
C LEU A 371 25.29 23.61 11.22
N LEU A 372 26.31 23.93 10.44
CA LEU A 372 26.22 23.91 8.97
C LEU A 372 25.89 22.51 8.46
N GLY A 373 26.50 21.45 8.98
CA GLY A 373 26.18 20.07 8.65
C GLY A 373 24.72 19.72 8.98
N ASN A 374 24.22 20.16 10.13
CA ASN A 374 22.82 19.94 10.52
C ASN A 374 21.86 20.73 9.61
N LEU A 375 22.12 21.99 9.30
CA LEU A 375 21.32 22.80 8.39
C LEU A 375 21.33 22.22 6.98
N HIS A 376 22.48 21.79 6.48
CA HIS A 376 22.58 21.14 5.17
C HIS A 376 21.73 19.85 5.10
N LYS A 377 21.75 19.04 6.17
CA LYS A 377 20.97 17.78 6.21
C LYS A 377 19.47 18.00 6.22
N PHE A 378 18.97 18.98 6.99
CA PHE A 378 17.54 19.17 7.22
C PHE A 378 16.91 20.29 6.38
N CYS A 379 17.68 21.28 6.00
CA CYS A 379 17.21 22.48 5.30
C CYS A 379 18.26 22.95 4.28
N PRO A 380 18.68 22.15 3.29
CA PRO A 380 19.73 22.53 2.33
C PRO A 380 19.40 23.84 1.63
N SER A 381 18.12 24.10 1.34
CA SER A 381 17.67 25.34 0.70
C SER A 381 18.03 26.63 1.47
N LEU A 382 18.24 26.57 2.78
CA LEU A 382 18.70 27.74 3.56
C LEU A 382 20.15 28.12 3.21
N ILE A 383 20.98 27.14 2.93
CA ILE A 383 22.39 27.35 2.52
C ILE A 383 22.43 27.74 1.05
N ASP A 384 21.73 26.99 0.20
CA ASP A 384 21.72 27.19 -1.26
C ASP A 384 21.20 28.57 -1.65
N ASN A 385 20.21 29.10 -0.91
CA ASN A 385 19.61 30.41 -1.14
C ASN A 385 20.29 31.54 -0.35
N GLY A 386 21.42 31.28 0.33
CA GLY A 386 22.23 32.31 0.99
C GLY A 386 21.60 32.92 2.25
N HIS A 387 20.78 32.14 2.98
CA HIS A 387 20.16 32.60 4.24
C HIS A 387 21.07 32.40 5.48
N VAL A 388 22.18 31.63 5.36
CA VAL A 388 23.06 31.29 6.49
C VAL A 388 24.33 32.08 6.45
N TYR A 389 24.68 32.72 7.58
CA TYR A 389 25.83 33.57 7.77
C TYR A 389 26.68 33.09 8.97
N THR A 390 27.97 33.22 8.88
CA THR A 390 28.90 33.03 10.00
C THR A 390 29.57 34.35 10.33
N VAL A 391 29.78 34.66 11.61
CA VAL A 391 30.56 35.81 12.05
C VAL A 391 32.02 35.34 12.16
N ARG A 392 32.94 36.14 11.58
CA ARG A 392 34.38 35.95 11.69
C ARG A 392 34.96 37.00 12.62
#